data_e286a948fd534a2b6837efd1b23ae9d0
#
_entry.id   e286a948fd534a2b6837efd1b23ae9d0
#
_cell.length_a   1.000
_cell.length_b   1.000
_cell.length_c   1.000
_cell.angle_alpha   90.00
_cell.angle_beta   90.00
_cell.angle_gamma   90.00
#
_symmetry.space_group_name_H-M   'P 1'
#
loop_
_entity.id
_entity.type
_entity.pdbx_description
1 polymer ?
#
loop_
_entity_poly.entity_id
_entity_poly.type
_entity_poly.pdbx_seq_one_letter_code
_entity_poly.pdbx_strand_id
1 'polypeptide(L)'
;MFTASELLDKINSHIADLQFERTPKGLYDPVAYVLSMGGKRIRPVLMLMAYNLYKEDVRPVFSPATGIEVYHNYTLLHDDLMDRADKRRGKETVHKVWNDNTAILSGDAMLVLAYQFMAECPAEHLKAVMDLFSLTALEICEGQQMDMDFEQRSDVKEEEYLEMIRLKTSVLLAASLKIGALLGGASAEDAERLYDFGMNMGVAFQLKDDLLDVYGDTAVF
;
A
#
# COMPACT_ATOMS: atom_id res chain seq x y z
N MET A 1 16.89 11.97 -13.75
CA MET A 1 15.86 11.75 -12.71
C MET A 1 14.49 11.86 -13.38
N PHE A 2 13.58 10.91 -13.13
CA PHE A 2 12.23 10.91 -13.67
C PHE A 2 11.30 11.79 -12.83
N THR A 3 10.27 12.33 -13.46
CA THR A 3 9.15 12.97 -12.77
C THR A 3 8.20 11.92 -12.15
N ALA A 4 7.36 12.33 -11.20
CA ALA A 4 6.36 11.43 -10.60
C ALA A 4 5.39 10.87 -11.67
N SER A 5 5.01 11.66 -12.68
CA SER A 5 4.14 11.22 -13.78
C SER A 5 4.80 10.14 -14.63
N GLU A 6 6.07 10.32 -15.00
CA GLU A 6 6.81 9.30 -15.76
C GLU A 6 6.98 8.00 -14.99
N LEU A 7 7.19 8.07 -13.66
CA LEU A 7 7.28 6.88 -12.81
C LEU A 7 5.91 6.20 -12.66
N LEU A 8 4.83 6.99 -12.58
CA LEU A 8 3.47 6.47 -12.56
C LEU A 8 3.15 5.69 -13.83
N ASP A 9 3.48 6.25 -15.01
CA ASP A 9 3.26 5.57 -16.29
C ASP A 9 4.07 4.27 -16.39
N LYS A 10 5.32 4.29 -15.94
CA LYS A 10 6.19 3.10 -15.93
C LYS A 10 5.65 1.99 -15.04
N ILE A 11 5.24 2.31 -13.81
CA ILE A 11 4.72 1.28 -12.89
C ILE A 11 3.35 0.78 -13.32
N ASN A 12 2.48 1.64 -13.87
CA ASN A 12 1.19 1.20 -14.41
C ASN A 12 1.37 0.25 -15.59
N SER A 13 2.28 0.54 -16.52
CA SER A 13 2.61 -0.37 -17.62
C SER A 13 3.13 -1.71 -17.10
N HIS A 14 4.05 -1.68 -16.12
CA HIS A 14 4.57 -2.90 -15.52
C HIS A 14 3.48 -3.75 -14.85
N ILE A 15 2.59 -3.12 -14.07
CA ILE A 15 1.48 -3.83 -13.40
C ILE A 15 0.48 -4.39 -14.44
N ALA A 16 0.22 -3.66 -15.54
CA ALA A 16 -0.67 -4.14 -16.60
C ALA A 16 -0.12 -5.35 -17.36
N ASP A 17 1.21 -5.46 -17.46
CA ASP A 17 1.89 -6.59 -18.09
C ASP A 17 1.93 -7.85 -17.20
N LEU A 18 1.59 -7.73 -15.91
CA LEU A 18 1.51 -8.86 -14.99
C LEU A 18 0.30 -9.73 -15.33
N GLN A 19 0.59 -10.98 -15.68
CA GLN A 19 -0.47 -11.95 -15.97
C GLN A 19 -0.94 -12.63 -14.69
N PHE A 20 -2.13 -12.25 -14.23
CA PHE A 20 -2.82 -12.92 -13.14
C PHE A 20 -3.81 -14.01 -13.65
N GLU A 21 -3.76 -14.37 -14.94
CA GLU A 21 -4.54 -15.46 -15.52
C GLU A 21 -4.00 -16.82 -15.06
N ARG A 22 -4.27 -17.15 -13.80
CA ARG A 22 -3.84 -18.38 -13.14
C ARG A 22 -5.04 -19.22 -12.73
N THR A 23 -4.80 -20.48 -12.41
CA THR A 23 -5.80 -21.39 -11.83
C THR A 23 -5.49 -21.64 -10.35
N PRO A 24 -6.52 -21.75 -9.50
CA PRO A 24 -7.96 -21.68 -9.82
C PRO A 24 -8.44 -20.25 -10.07
N LYS A 25 -9.31 -20.04 -11.06
CA LYS A 25 -9.83 -18.72 -11.45
C LYS A 25 -10.52 -18.00 -10.29
N GLY A 26 -11.32 -18.71 -9.50
CA GLY A 26 -12.00 -18.12 -8.34
C GLY A 26 -11.08 -17.48 -7.30
N LEU A 27 -9.77 -17.79 -7.32
CA LEU A 27 -8.76 -17.16 -6.49
C LEU A 27 -8.13 -15.95 -7.18
N TYR A 28 -7.77 -16.07 -8.46
CA TYR A 28 -6.96 -15.08 -9.16
C TYR A 28 -7.76 -14.03 -9.94
N ASP A 29 -8.99 -14.33 -10.40
CA ASP A 29 -9.86 -13.34 -11.05
C ASP A 29 -10.17 -12.14 -10.12
N PRO A 30 -10.47 -12.33 -8.81
CA PRO A 30 -10.61 -11.19 -7.88
C PRO A 30 -9.33 -10.38 -7.70
N VAL A 31 -8.14 -11.02 -7.70
CA VAL A 31 -6.85 -10.33 -7.64
C VAL A 31 -6.66 -9.42 -8.84
N ALA A 32 -6.88 -9.95 -10.06
CA ALA A 32 -6.82 -9.18 -11.30
C ALA A 32 -7.85 -8.03 -11.29
N TYR A 33 -9.06 -8.30 -10.82
CA TYR A 33 -10.14 -7.33 -10.71
C TYR A 33 -9.73 -6.14 -9.82
N VAL A 34 -9.24 -6.40 -8.59
CA VAL A 34 -8.82 -5.36 -7.65
C VAL A 34 -7.68 -4.51 -8.24
N LEU A 35 -6.65 -5.14 -8.79
CA LEU A 35 -5.52 -4.42 -9.38
C LEU A 35 -5.93 -3.59 -10.61
N SER A 36 -6.96 -4.04 -11.37
CA SER A 36 -7.53 -3.31 -12.51
C SER A 36 -8.37 -2.09 -12.14
N MET A 37 -8.75 -1.93 -10.86
CA MET A 37 -9.49 -0.76 -10.40
C MET A 37 -8.69 0.54 -10.50
N GLY A 38 -7.39 0.45 -10.75
CA GLY A 38 -6.49 1.60 -10.84
C GLY A 38 -6.18 2.21 -9.47
N GLY A 39 -5.97 3.51 -9.45
CA GLY A 39 -5.65 4.30 -8.26
C GLY A 39 -4.49 5.25 -8.49
N LYS A 40 -4.21 6.10 -7.50
CA LYS A 40 -3.14 7.11 -7.57
C LYS A 40 -1.72 6.52 -7.55
N ARG A 41 -1.56 5.23 -7.19
CA ARG A 41 -0.27 4.52 -7.10
C ARG A 41 0.81 5.28 -6.33
N ILE A 42 0.42 6.03 -5.31
CA ILE A 42 1.34 6.91 -4.55
C ILE A 42 2.49 6.10 -3.96
N ARG A 43 2.22 4.97 -3.32
CA ARG A 43 3.22 4.16 -2.62
C ARG A 43 4.30 3.58 -3.54
N PRO A 44 3.97 2.88 -4.64
CA PRO A 44 5.00 2.42 -5.56
C PRO A 44 5.74 3.57 -6.24
N VAL A 45 5.07 4.69 -6.58
CA VAL A 45 5.73 5.87 -7.14
C VAL A 45 6.73 6.47 -6.16
N LEU A 46 6.39 6.59 -4.86
CA LEU A 46 7.32 7.07 -3.84
C LEU A 46 8.54 6.16 -3.68
N MET A 47 8.36 4.83 -3.73
CA MET A 47 9.50 3.90 -3.74
C MET A 47 10.41 4.12 -4.94
N LEU A 48 9.83 4.25 -6.14
CA LEU A 48 10.59 4.52 -7.36
C LEU A 48 11.28 5.89 -7.31
N MET A 49 10.65 6.93 -6.76
CA MET A 49 11.25 8.26 -6.58
C MET A 49 12.44 8.19 -5.63
N ALA A 50 12.29 7.56 -4.46
CA ALA A 50 13.36 7.41 -3.49
C ALA A 50 14.56 6.64 -4.07
N TYR A 51 14.31 5.56 -4.81
CA TYR A 51 15.35 4.83 -5.54
C TYR A 51 16.03 5.72 -6.60
N ASN A 52 15.24 6.50 -7.36
CA ASN A 52 15.73 7.35 -8.46
C ASN A 52 16.55 8.56 -7.99
N LEU A 53 16.59 8.85 -6.69
CA LEU A 53 17.56 9.79 -6.11
C LEU A 53 19.01 9.30 -6.25
N TYR A 54 19.21 7.98 -6.29
CA TYR A 54 20.52 7.32 -6.26
C TYR A 54 20.86 6.58 -7.54
N LYS A 55 19.86 6.14 -8.31
CA LYS A 55 20.04 5.33 -9.53
C LYS A 55 19.14 5.84 -10.66
N GLU A 56 19.68 5.86 -11.88
CA GLU A 56 18.92 6.33 -13.05
C GLU A 56 17.91 5.29 -13.56
N ASP A 57 18.31 4.01 -13.62
CA ASP A 57 17.44 2.92 -14.09
C ASP A 57 16.60 2.36 -12.93
N VAL A 58 15.31 2.61 -12.97
CA VAL A 58 14.35 2.21 -11.94
C VAL A 58 13.76 0.79 -12.13
N ARG A 59 14.06 0.12 -13.25
CA ARG A 59 13.54 -1.22 -13.54
C ARG A 59 13.87 -2.28 -12.47
N PRO A 60 15.08 -2.27 -11.85
CA PRO A 60 15.44 -3.25 -10.83
C PRO A 60 14.52 -3.27 -9.60
N VAL A 61 13.74 -2.21 -9.37
CA VAL A 61 12.83 -2.09 -8.21
C VAL A 61 11.35 -2.11 -8.59
N PHE A 62 11.01 -2.46 -9.83
CA PHE A 62 9.60 -2.59 -10.22
C PHE A 62 8.89 -3.71 -9.47
N SER A 63 9.57 -4.85 -9.23
CA SER A 63 8.98 -5.95 -8.48
C SER A 63 8.69 -5.57 -7.02
N PRO A 64 9.64 -5.06 -6.21
CA PRO A 64 9.34 -4.56 -4.88
C PRO A 64 8.27 -3.45 -4.85
N ALA A 65 8.29 -2.52 -5.82
CA ALA A 65 7.26 -1.47 -5.92
C ALA A 65 5.87 -2.07 -6.21
N THR A 66 5.81 -3.11 -7.05
CA THR A 66 4.59 -3.88 -7.27
C THR A 66 4.14 -4.59 -6.00
N GLY A 67 5.08 -5.16 -5.23
CA GLY A 67 4.80 -5.78 -3.94
C GLY A 67 4.09 -4.84 -2.98
N ILE A 68 4.56 -3.60 -2.86
CA ILE A 68 3.90 -2.56 -2.04
C ILE A 68 2.48 -2.28 -2.54
N GLU A 69 2.27 -2.18 -3.85
CA GLU A 69 0.95 -1.89 -4.39
C GLU A 69 -0.01 -3.07 -4.24
N VAL A 70 0.46 -4.30 -4.44
CA VAL A 70 -0.34 -5.52 -4.20
C VAL A 70 -0.72 -5.62 -2.72
N TYR A 71 0.23 -5.36 -1.81
CA TYR A 71 -0.03 -5.31 -0.38
C TYR A 71 -1.08 -4.26 -0.02
N HIS A 72 -0.94 -3.04 -0.53
CA HIS A 72 -1.93 -1.98 -0.30
C HIS A 72 -3.33 -2.37 -0.80
N ASN A 73 -3.43 -2.98 -1.98
CA ASN A 73 -4.73 -3.42 -2.49
C ASN A 73 -5.28 -4.64 -1.71
N TYR A 74 -4.42 -5.48 -1.13
CA TYR A 74 -4.80 -6.50 -0.17
C TYR A 74 -5.50 -5.89 1.06
N THR A 75 -4.86 -4.87 1.67
CA THR A 75 -5.46 -4.22 2.85
C THR A 75 -6.80 -3.59 2.51
N LEU A 76 -6.93 -2.93 1.35
CA LEU A 76 -8.21 -2.36 0.91
C LEU A 76 -9.29 -3.41 0.66
N LEU A 77 -8.93 -4.58 0.13
CA LEU A 77 -9.88 -5.66 -0.13
C LEU A 77 -10.46 -6.23 1.17
N HIS A 78 -9.61 -6.43 2.20
CA HIS A 78 -10.05 -6.89 3.51
C HIS A 78 -10.80 -5.80 4.27
N ASP A 79 -10.37 -4.56 4.21
CA ASP A 79 -11.04 -3.39 4.77
C ASP A 79 -12.47 -3.26 4.22
N ASP A 80 -12.64 -3.32 2.89
CA ASP A 80 -13.96 -3.32 2.24
C ASP A 80 -14.90 -4.42 2.74
N LEU A 81 -14.35 -5.59 3.06
CA LEU A 81 -15.14 -6.69 3.60
C LEU A 81 -15.52 -6.45 5.07
N MET A 82 -14.59 -5.97 5.89
CA MET A 82 -14.82 -5.64 7.30
C MET A 82 -15.87 -4.55 7.45
N ASP A 83 -15.78 -3.50 6.64
CA ASP A 83 -16.69 -2.35 6.65
C ASP A 83 -18.00 -2.60 5.88
N ARG A 84 -18.14 -3.77 5.23
CA ARG A 84 -19.29 -4.09 4.36
C ARG A 84 -19.51 -3.05 3.26
N ALA A 85 -18.46 -2.44 2.76
CA ALA A 85 -18.51 -1.39 1.75
C ALA A 85 -19.06 -1.92 0.42
N ASP A 86 -20.03 -1.23 -0.18
CA ASP A 86 -20.63 -1.65 -1.45
C ASP A 86 -19.72 -1.39 -2.65
N LYS A 87 -18.95 -0.29 -2.60
CA LYS A 87 -18.14 0.17 -3.72
C LYS A 87 -16.77 0.68 -3.29
N ARG A 88 -15.78 0.47 -4.16
CA ARG A 88 -14.46 1.10 -4.10
C ARG A 88 -14.09 1.65 -5.47
N ARG A 89 -13.69 2.92 -5.53
CA ARG A 89 -13.32 3.61 -6.78
C ARG A 89 -14.42 3.50 -7.87
N GLY A 90 -15.68 3.56 -7.43
CA GLY A 90 -16.86 3.48 -8.31
C GLY A 90 -17.24 2.08 -8.79
N LYS A 91 -16.45 1.04 -8.47
CA LYS A 91 -16.75 -0.37 -8.79
C LYS A 91 -17.25 -1.10 -7.54
N GLU A 92 -18.04 -2.16 -7.73
CA GLU A 92 -18.45 -3.03 -6.61
C GLU A 92 -17.24 -3.70 -5.97
N THR A 93 -17.31 -3.90 -4.65
CA THR A 93 -16.24 -4.58 -3.89
C THR A 93 -16.23 -6.08 -4.16
N VAL A 94 -15.12 -6.75 -3.88
CA VAL A 94 -14.94 -8.18 -4.20
C VAL A 94 -16.01 -9.05 -3.54
N HIS A 95 -16.37 -8.78 -2.26
CA HIS A 95 -17.38 -9.57 -1.56
C HIS A 95 -18.79 -9.38 -2.14
N LYS A 96 -19.06 -8.29 -2.86
CA LYS A 96 -20.32 -8.06 -3.58
C LYS A 96 -20.34 -8.77 -4.93
N VAL A 97 -19.24 -8.73 -5.69
CA VAL A 97 -19.12 -9.36 -7.00
C VAL A 97 -19.05 -10.89 -6.88
N TRP A 98 -18.35 -11.40 -5.85
CA TRP A 98 -18.21 -12.84 -5.59
C TRP A 98 -18.90 -13.22 -4.27
N ASN A 99 -18.16 -13.29 -3.17
CA ASN A 99 -18.65 -13.57 -1.82
C ASN A 99 -17.54 -13.30 -0.79
N ASP A 100 -17.92 -13.37 0.51
CA ASP A 100 -17.01 -13.12 1.63
C ASP A 100 -15.80 -14.06 1.63
N ASN A 101 -16.00 -15.36 1.44
CA ASN A 101 -14.91 -16.34 1.45
C ASN A 101 -13.92 -16.11 0.31
N THR A 102 -14.41 -15.70 -0.86
CA THR A 102 -13.56 -15.34 -1.99
C THR A 102 -12.75 -14.08 -1.68
N ALA A 103 -13.37 -13.08 -1.05
CA ALA A 103 -12.66 -11.87 -0.63
C ALA A 103 -11.53 -12.19 0.36
N ILE A 104 -11.80 -13.01 1.38
CA ILE A 104 -10.79 -13.45 2.36
C ILE A 104 -9.63 -14.17 1.64
N LEU A 105 -9.94 -15.22 0.89
CA LEU A 105 -8.91 -16.09 0.32
C LEU A 105 -8.10 -15.39 -0.79
N SER A 106 -8.73 -14.54 -1.61
CA SER A 106 -8.02 -13.76 -2.62
C SER A 106 -7.14 -12.69 -1.98
N GLY A 107 -7.58 -12.07 -0.87
CA GLY A 107 -6.76 -11.18 -0.08
C GLY A 107 -5.53 -11.89 0.51
N ASP A 108 -5.70 -13.08 1.10
CA ASP A 108 -4.57 -13.89 1.60
C ASP A 108 -3.58 -14.23 0.49
N ALA A 109 -4.09 -14.58 -0.70
CA ALA A 109 -3.23 -14.81 -1.86
C ALA A 109 -2.47 -13.53 -2.27
N MET A 110 -3.12 -12.36 -2.23
CA MET A 110 -2.44 -11.08 -2.51
C MET A 110 -1.36 -10.76 -1.47
N LEU A 111 -1.57 -11.06 -0.19
CA LEU A 111 -0.55 -10.92 0.85
C LEU A 111 0.68 -11.77 0.51
N VAL A 112 0.50 -13.04 0.16
CA VAL A 112 1.61 -13.92 -0.22
C VAL A 112 2.31 -13.43 -1.50
N LEU A 113 1.55 -12.98 -2.51
CA LEU A 113 2.11 -12.40 -3.74
C LEU A 113 2.93 -11.14 -3.44
N ALA A 114 2.48 -10.28 -2.55
CA ALA A 114 3.22 -9.09 -2.14
C ALA A 114 4.58 -9.44 -1.54
N TYR A 115 4.64 -10.46 -0.67
CA TYR A 115 5.89 -10.98 -0.14
C TYR A 115 6.79 -11.59 -1.22
N GLN A 116 6.24 -12.30 -2.21
CA GLN A 116 7.00 -12.82 -3.34
C GLN A 116 7.64 -11.71 -4.16
N PHE A 117 6.87 -10.69 -4.56
CA PHE A 117 7.38 -9.53 -5.28
C PHE A 117 8.45 -8.76 -4.48
N MET A 118 8.24 -8.60 -3.19
CA MET A 118 9.21 -7.93 -2.32
C MET A 118 10.52 -8.71 -2.22
N ALA A 119 10.44 -10.04 -2.19
CA ALA A 119 11.60 -10.93 -2.11
C ALA A 119 12.43 -10.99 -3.40
N GLU A 120 11.95 -10.43 -4.52
CA GLU A 120 12.72 -10.30 -5.76
C GLU A 120 13.74 -9.14 -5.73
N CYS A 121 13.89 -8.44 -4.60
CA CYS A 121 14.94 -7.45 -4.41
C CYS A 121 16.33 -8.10 -4.39
N PRO A 122 17.43 -7.33 -4.65
CA PRO A 122 18.79 -7.86 -4.59
C PRO A 122 19.10 -8.54 -3.25
N ALA A 123 19.80 -9.68 -3.32
CA ALA A 123 20.02 -10.57 -2.17
C ALA A 123 20.70 -9.87 -0.97
N GLU A 124 21.61 -8.92 -1.25
CA GLU A 124 22.29 -8.12 -0.23
C GLU A 124 21.37 -7.24 0.60
N HIS A 125 20.20 -6.86 0.06
CA HIS A 125 19.19 -6.05 0.73
C HIS A 125 18.02 -6.87 1.28
N LEU A 126 17.90 -8.14 0.88
CA LEU A 126 16.72 -8.97 1.14
C LEU A 126 16.31 -8.96 2.61
N LYS A 127 17.26 -9.18 3.52
CA LYS A 127 16.92 -9.25 4.95
C LYS A 127 16.40 -7.91 5.46
N ALA A 128 17.06 -6.80 5.15
CA ALA A 128 16.67 -5.47 5.62
C ALA A 128 15.31 -5.06 5.04
N VAL A 129 15.05 -5.36 3.77
CA VAL A 129 13.77 -5.09 3.10
C VAL A 129 12.64 -5.91 3.71
N MET A 130 12.87 -7.22 3.91
CA MET A 130 11.85 -8.12 4.46
C MET A 130 11.55 -7.84 5.92
N ASP A 131 12.57 -7.51 6.74
CA ASP A 131 12.38 -7.12 8.13
C ASP A 131 11.51 -5.85 8.23
N LEU A 132 11.83 -4.82 7.44
CA LEU A 132 11.06 -3.57 7.41
C LEU A 132 9.63 -3.80 6.90
N PHE A 133 9.47 -4.54 5.79
CA PHE A 133 8.16 -4.82 5.22
C PHE A 133 7.28 -5.64 6.18
N SER A 134 7.85 -6.65 6.84
CA SER A 134 7.12 -7.49 7.80
C SER A 134 6.70 -6.71 9.04
N LEU A 135 7.58 -5.84 9.56
CA LEU A 135 7.24 -4.95 10.67
C LEU A 135 6.09 -4.01 10.27
N THR A 136 6.23 -3.36 9.12
CA THR A 136 5.20 -2.45 8.57
C THR A 136 3.85 -3.19 8.37
N ALA A 137 3.89 -4.43 7.88
CA ALA A 137 2.68 -5.22 7.70
C ALA A 137 1.96 -5.50 9.03
N LEU A 138 2.73 -5.78 10.09
CA LEU A 138 2.18 -5.98 11.42
C LEU A 138 1.61 -4.68 12.02
N GLU A 139 2.34 -3.57 11.90
CA GLU A 139 1.89 -2.24 12.34
C GLU A 139 0.55 -1.85 11.68
N ILE A 140 0.37 -2.16 10.40
CA ILE A 140 -0.90 -1.90 9.70
C ILE A 140 -2.05 -2.74 10.28
N CYS A 141 -1.80 -4.00 10.63
CA CYS A 141 -2.81 -4.82 11.31
C CYS A 141 -3.18 -4.24 12.68
N GLU A 142 -2.19 -3.76 13.44
CA GLU A 142 -2.41 -3.09 14.72
C GLU A 142 -3.23 -1.82 14.54
N GLY A 143 -2.91 -0.99 13.55
CA GLY A 143 -3.68 0.22 13.21
C GLY A 143 -5.11 -0.09 12.79
N GLN A 144 -5.33 -1.14 11.99
CA GLN A 144 -6.68 -1.58 11.62
C GLN A 144 -7.48 -2.08 12.82
N GLN A 145 -6.84 -2.80 13.76
CA GLN A 145 -7.52 -3.23 14.98
C GLN A 145 -7.91 -2.04 15.86
N MET A 146 -7.04 -1.04 16.01
CA MET A 146 -7.36 0.19 16.73
C MET A 146 -8.55 0.93 16.12
N ASP A 147 -8.60 1.03 14.79
CA ASP A 147 -9.69 1.66 14.05
C ASP A 147 -11.03 0.98 14.35
N MET A 148 -11.09 -0.34 14.26
CA MET A 148 -12.27 -1.15 14.61
C MET A 148 -12.68 -0.99 16.09
N ASP A 149 -11.71 -0.97 17.01
CA ASP A 149 -11.96 -0.78 18.44
C ASP A 149 -12.55 0.62 18.72
N PHE A 150 -12.13 1.64 17.97
CA PHE A 150 -12.60 3.01 18.13
C PHE A 150 -14.06 3.19 17.73
N GLU A 151 -14.59 2.38 16.82
CA GLU A 151 -16.03 2.38 16.48
C GLU A 151 -16.92 2.07 17.71
N GLN A 152 -16.39 1.33 18.68
CA GLN A 152 -17.11 0.93 19.89
C GLN A 152 -16.87 1.88 21.09
N ARG A 153 -16.06 2.94 20.88
CA ARG A 153 -15.61 3.86 21.94
C ARG A 153 -16.07 5.29 21.67
N SER A 154 -16.42 6.00 22.74
CA SER A 154 -16.76 7.45 22.70
C SER A 154 -15.72 8.32 23.45
N ASP A 155 -14.64 7.73 23.94
CA ASP A 155 -13.63 8.35 24.78
C ASP A 155 -12.23 8.37 24.13
N VAL A 156 -12.15 8.18 22.80
CA VAL A 156 -10.90 8.15 22.03
C VAL A 156 -10.24 9.53 22.11
N LYS A 157 -8.98 9.54 22.50
CA LYS A 157 -8.16 10.75 22.60
C LYS A 157 -7.43 11.04 21.29
N GLU A 158 -7.04 12.30 21.11
CA GLU A 158 -6.29 12.75 19.95
C GLU A 158 -5.00 11.94 19.74
N GLU A 159 -4.26 11.63 20.81
CA GLU A 159 -3.03 10.86 20.72
C GLU A 159 -3.26 9.42 20.26
N GLU A 160 -4.36 8.79 20.69
CA GLU A 160 -4.74 7.44 20.25
C GLU A 160 -5.14 7.46 18.75
N TYR A 161 -5.90 8.46 18.33
CA TYR A 161 -6.27 8.65 16.93
C TYR A 161 -5.04 8.89 16.04
N LEU A 162 -4.10 9.76 16.44
CA LEU A 162 -2.86 10.00 15.70
C LEU A 162 -2.01 8.73 15.59
N GLU A 163 -1.95 7.92 16.63
CA GLU A 163 -1.25 6.64 16.59
C GLU A 163 -1.94 5.66 15.65
N MET A 164 -3.26 5.56 15.67
CA MET A 164 -4.02 4.70 14.75
C MET A 164 -3.75 5.09 13.28
N ILE A 165 -3.84 6.36 12.90
CA ILE A 165 -3.57 6.77 11.51
C ILE A 165 -2.09 6.64 11.14
N ARG A 166 -1.17 6.79 12.10
CA ARG A 166 0.24 6.49 11.91
C ARG A 166 0.42 5.04 11.50
N LEU A 167 -0.14 4.10 12.24
CA LEU A 167 -0.04 2.67 12.01
C LEU A 167 -0.82 2.23 10.76
N LYS A 168 -2.07 2.63 10.61
CA LYS A 168 -2.94 2.20 9.51
C LYS A 168 -2.48 2.75 8.15
N THR A 169 -1.99 3.99 8.10
CA THR A 169 -1.75 4.70 6.83
C THR A 169 -0.29 5.09 6.60
N SER A 170 0.38 5.69 7.61
CA SER A 170 1.66 6.36 7.38
C SER A 170 2.83 5.40 7.23
N VAL A 171 2.85 4.31 8.01
CA VAL A 171 3.97 3.35 8.01
C VAL A 171 4.27 2.75 6.64
N LEU A 172 3.25 2.50 5.80
CA LEU A 172 3.47 1.95 4.46
C LEU A 172 4.04 2.99 3.48
N LEU A 173 3.71 4.27 3.65
CA LEU A 173 4.32 5.35 2.88
C LEU A 173 5.79 5.52 3.27
N ALA A 174 6.08 5.51 4.58
CA ALA A 174 7.42 5.59 5.13
C ALA A 174 8.29 4.40 4.68
N ALA A 175 7.76 3.17 4.79
CA ALA A 175 8.44 1.97 4.33
C ALA A 175 8.72 1.99 2.81
N SER A 176 7.78 2.50 2.00
CA SER A 176 7.96 2.64 0.55
C SER A 176 9.19 3.50 0.22
N LEU A 177 9.30 4.66 0.87
CA LEU A 177 10.45 5.57 0.69
C LEU A 177 11.75 4.95 1.17
N LYS A 178 11.76 4.37 2.38
CA LYS A 178 12.97 3.77 2.97
C LYS A 178 13.46 2.56 2.17
N ILE A 179 12.56 1.67 1.73
CA ILE A 179 12.92 0.53 0.88
C ILE A 179 13.52 1.02 -0.44
N GLY A 180 12.88 1.99 -1.10
CA GLY A 180 13.40 2.58 -2.34
C GLY A 180 14.80 3.16 -2.16
N ALA A 181 15.04 3.89 -1.08
CA ALA A 181 16.33 4.46 -0.74
C ALA A 181 17.41 3.38 -0.50
N LEU A 182 17.10 2.36 0.31
CA LEU A 182 18.01 1.24 0.59
C LEU A 182 18.40 0.51 -0.69
N LEU A 183 17.44 0.18 -1.53
CA LEU A 183 17.69 -0.47 -2.82
C LEU A 183 18.49 0.42 -3.78
N GLY A 184 18.35 1.74 -3.67
CA GLY A 184 19.12 2.73 -4.41
C GLY A 184 20.58 2.87 -3.94
N GLY A 185 20.91 2.35 -2.76
CA GLY A 185 22.23 2.47 -2.16
C GLY A 185 22.41 3.72 -1.30
N ALA A 186 21.32 4.24 -0.72
CA ALA A 186 21.37 5.32 0.26
C ALA A 186 22.16 4.93 1.52
N SER A 187 22.70 5.93 2.21
CA SER A 187 23.22 5.73 3.55
C SER A 187 22.08 5.32 4.51
N ALA A 188 22.40 4.66 5.62
CA ALA A 188 21.40 4.34 6.64
C ALA A 188 20.72 5.62 7.19
N GLU A 189 21.47 6.70 7.31
CA GLU A 189 20.96 8.00 7.79
C GLU A 189 19.98 8.62 6.79
N ASP A 190 20.30 8.62 5.50
CA ASP A 190 19.39 9.17 4.45
C ASP A 190 18.14 8.31 4.29
N ALA A 191 18.29 6.99 4.39
CA ALA A 191 17.13 6.08 4.35
C ALA A 191 16.19 6.32 5.55
N GLU A 192 16.73 6.62 6.74
CA GLU A 192 15.94 6.98 7.92
C GLU A 192 15.24 8.33 7.76
N ARG A 193 15.93 9.34 7.24
CA ARG A 193 15.32 10.65 6.96
C ARG A 193 14.16 10.55 5.96
N LEU A 194 14.27 9.68 4.95
CA LEU A 194 13.18 9.42 4.00
C LEU A 194 12.02 8.66 4.65
N TYR A 195 12.33 7.77 5.61
CA TYR A 195 11.30 7.13 6.43
C TYR A 195 10.51 8.15 7.25
N ASP A 196 11.21 9.03 7.98
CA ASP A 196 10.60 10.08 8.79
C ASP A 196 9.77 11.05 7.94
N PHE A 197 10.27 11.41 6.76
CA PHE A 197 9.51 12.22 5.80
C PHE A 197 8.22 11.52 5.38
N GLY A 198 8.29 10.24 5.04
CA GLY A 198 7.12 9.44 4.67
C GLY A 198 6.11 9.31 5.80
N MET A 199 6.59 9.17 7.03
CA MET A 199 5.76 9.11 8.23
C MET A 199 4.96 10.39 8.41
N ASN A 200 5.62 11.54 8.40
CA ASN A 200 4.97 12.84 8.56
C ASN A 200 4.02 13.15 7.39
N MET A 201 4.41 12.80 6.17
CA MET A 201 3.56 12.97 4.99
C MET A 201 2.30 12.10 5.10
N GLY A 202 2.42 10.88 5.59
CA GLY A 202 1.30 9.96 5.76
C GLY A 202 0.28 10.45 6.78
N VAL A 203 0.74 10.94 7.94
CA VAL A 203 -0.13 11.55 8.95
C VAL A 203 -0.85 12.77 8.38
N ALA A 204 -0.13 13.68 7.72
CA ALA A 204 -0.73 14.86 7.10
C ALA A 204 -1.75 14.51 6.00
N PHE A 205 -1.45 13.44 5.23
CA PHE A 205 -2.36 12.94 4.20
C PHE A 205 -3.67 12.43 4.80
N GLN A 206 -3.59 11.59 5.85
CA GLN A 206 -4.79 11.03 6.48
C GLN A 206 -5.62 12.11 7.19
N LEU A 207 -4.99 13.00 7.95
CA LEU A 207 -5.68 14.14 8.57
C LEU A 207 -6.45 14.98 7.55
N LYS A 208 -5.88 15.15 6.34
CA LYS A 208 -6.55 15.88 5.26
C LYS A 208 -7.71 15.08 4.68
N ASP A 209 -7.55 13.78 4.48
CA ASP A 209 -8.62 12.93 3.96
C ASP A 209 -9.81 12.93 4.93
N ASP A 210 -9.59 12.72 6.23
CA ASP A 210 -10.64 12.71 7.24
C ASP A 210 -11.33 14.08 7.38
N LEU A 211 -10.56 15.17 7.26
CA LEU A 211 -11.13 16.52 7.22
C LEU A 211 -12.05 16.72 6.01
N LEU A 212 -11.69 16.18 4.85
CA LEU A 212 -12.48 16.28 3.63
C LEU A 212 -13.73 15.38 3.68
N ASP A 213 -13.66 14.23 4.33
CA ASP A 213 -14.82 13.35 4.53
C ASP A 213 -15.90 14.02 5.38
N VAL A 214 -15.50 14.84 6.35
CA VAL A 214 -16.45 15.56 7.23
C VAL A 214 -16.92 16.91 6.64
N TYR A 215 -16.04 17.66 6.01
CA TYR A 215 -16.26 19.05 5.59
C TYR A 215 -16.12 19.29 4.09
N GLY A 216 -15.75 18.27 3.31
CA GLY A 216 -15.56 18.38 1.87
C GLY A 216 -16.88 18.59 1.12
N ASP A 217 -16.82 19.27 -0.01
CA ASP A 217 -17.96 19.39 -0.93
C ASP A 217 -18.15 18.07 -1.67
N THR A 218 -19.26 17.38 -1.42
CA THR A 218 -19.61 16.10 -2.05
C THR A 218 -19.73 16.16 -3.57
N ALA A 219 -19.74 17.37 -4.17
CA ALA A 219 -19.70 17.54 -5.62
C ALA A 219 -18.29 17.48 -6.20
N VAL A 220 -17.24 17.52 -5.34
CA VAL A 220 -15.83 17.58 -5.73
C VAL A 220 -15.08 16.30 -5.31
N PHE A 221 -15.59 15.58 -4.31
CA PHE A 221 -14.96 14.39 -3.70
C PHE A 221 -15.86 13.17 -3.76
#